data_e25125b9dd8de2af9bbca9eef1cc7a39
#
_entry.id   e25125b9dd8de2af9bbca9eef1cc7a39
#
_cell.length_a   1.000
_cell.length_b   1.000
_cell.length_c   1.000
_cell.angle_alpha   90.00
_cell.angle_beta   90.00
_cell.angle_gamma   90.00
#
_symmetry.space_group_name_H-M   'P 1'
#
loop_
_entity.id
_entity.type
_entity.pdbx_description
1 polymer ?
#
loop_
_entity_poly.entity_id
_entity_poly.type
_entity_poly.pdbx_seq_one_letter_code
_entity_poly.pdbx_strand_id
1 'polypeptide(L)'
;MPLCELASPLRVVGERQVRRAIESGGLDKLFIARDADSAFVNRVVQEADRRNVPTEFVDTMVLLGRACAISRGASVAGIRADRQVARETKD
;
A
#
# COMPACT_ATOMS: atom_id res chain seq x y z
N MET A 1 0.03 0.11 -16.56
CA MET A 1 -0.89 -0.55 -15.63
C MET A 1 -0.55 -0.15 -14.21
N PRO A 2 -1.55 0.30 -13.45
CA PRO A 2 -1.27 0.72 -12.07
C PRO A 2 -0.63 -0.37 -11.23
N LEU A 3 -1.02 -1.63 -11.45
CA LEU A 3 -0.49 -2.72 -10.64
C LEU A 3 0.98 -3.00 -10.86
N CYS A 4 1.56 -2.49 -11.95
CA CYS A 4 2.99 -2.64 -12.18
C CYS A 4 3.82 -1.91 -11.13
N GLU A 5 3.24 -0.92 -10.48
CA GLU A 5 3.92 -0.19 -9.43
C GLU A 5 4.28 -1.10 -8.26
N LEU A 6 3.51 -2.16 -8.05
CA LEU A 6 3.77 -3.07 -6.95
C LEU A 6 4.90 -4.06 -7.21
N ALA A 7 5.55 -3.96 -8.36
CA ALA A 7 6.79 -4.70 -8.59
C ALA A 7 8.00 -3.98 -7.97
N SER A 8 7.79 -2.85 -7.35
CA SER A 8 8.85 -2.04 -6.77
C SER A 8 9.44 -2.70 -5.52
N PRO A 9 10.76 -2.54 -5.28
CA PRO A 9 11.34 -2.96 -4.00
C PRO A 9 10.83 -2.13 -2.82
N LEU A 10 10.15 -1.02 -3.10
CA LEU A 10 9.59 -0.16 -2.06
C LEU A 10 8.18 -0.57 -1.65
N ARG A 11 7.68 -1.68 -2.19
CA ARG A 11 6.33 -2.11 -1.84
C ARG A 11 6.27 -2.62 -0.41
N VAL A 12 5.13 -2.39 0.21
CA VAL A 12 4.78 -2.99 1.49
C VAL A 12 3.46 -3.71 1.31
N VAL A 13 3.29 -4.85 1.96
CA VAL A 13 2.13 -5.70 1.76
C VAL A 13 1.53 -6.06 3.10
N GLY A 14 0.20 -5.99 3.18
CA GLY A 14 -0.52 -6.36 4.36
C GLY A 14 -0.74 -5.20 5.31
N GLU A 15 -1.72 -5.39 6.19
CA GLU A 15 -2.19 -4.31 7.06
C GLU A 15 -1.10 -3.74 7.94
N ARG A 16 -0.31 -4.61 8.56
CA ARG A 16 0.68 -4.17 9.53
C ARG A 16 1.75 -3.29 8.90
N GLN A 17 2.30 -3.74 7.78
CA GLN A 17 3.35 -2.99 7.09
C GLN A 17 2.83 -1.68 6.53
N VAL A 18 1.65 -1.71 5.94
CA VAL A 18 1.06 -0.52 5.37
C VAL A 18 0.76 0.50 6.46
N ARG A 19 0.20 0.05 7.57
CA ARG A 19 -0.11 0.95 8.68
C ARG A 19 1.14 1.62 9.22
N ARG A 20 2.23 0.86 9.37
CA ARG A 20 3.49 1.44 9.81
C ARG A 20 3.99 2.50 8.85
N ALA A 21 3.91 2.21 7.56
CA ALA A 21 4.36 3.16 6.54
C ALA A 21 3.52 4.44 6.58
N ILE A 22 2.21 4.31 6.74
CA ILE A 22 1.34 5.47 6.83
C ILE A 22 1.68 6.31 8.06
N GLU A 23 1.86 5.65 9.19
CA GLU A 23 2.10 6.37 10.45
C GLU A 23 3.43 7.10 10.44
N SER A 24 4.41 6.57 9.75
CA SER A 24 5.70 7.23 9.65
C SER A 24 5.73 8.30 8.56
N GLY A 25 4.63 8.49 7.83
CA GLY A 25 4.57 9.47 6.75
C GLY A 25 5.30 9.05 5.50
N GLY A 26 5.63 7.76 5.36
CA GLY A 26 6.46 7.28 4.27
C GLY A 26 5.73 6.54 3.17
N LEU A 27 4.42 6.66 3.07
CA LEU A 27 3.68 5.96 2.03
C LEU A 27 3.28 6.92 0.91
N ASP A 28 3.70 6.61 -0.31
CA ASP A 28 3.38 7.42 -1.48
C ASP A 28 2.07 7.04 -2.13
N LYS A 29 1.69 5.77 -2.06
CA LYS A 29 0.47 5.31 -2.70
C LYS A 29 -0.06 4.08 -1.98
N LEU A 30 -1.37 3.97 -1.93
CA LEU A 30 -2.07 2.89 -1.25
C LEU A 30 -2.93 2.13 -2.25
N PHE A 31 -2.91 0.80 -2.17
CA PHE A 31 -3.78 -0.07 -2.96
C PHE A 31 -4.66 -0.87 -2.01
N ILE A 32 -5.95 -0.92 -2.29
CA ILE A 32 -6.92 -1.60 -1.44
C ILE A 32 -7.77 -2.55 -2.29
N ALA A 33 -7.91 -3.79 -1.83
CA ALA A 33 -8.79 -4.75 -2.48
C ALA A 33 -10.24 -4.47 -2.12
N ARG A 34 -11.11 -4.43 -3.13
CA ARG A 34 -12.53 -4.11 -2.93
C ARG A 34 -13.27 -5.14 -2.12
N ASP A 35 -12.81 -6.39 -2.16
CA ASP A 35 -13.46 -7.48 -1.44
C ASP A 35 -12.89 -7.71 -0.05
N ALA A 36 -12.05 -6.82 0.43
CA ALA A 36 -11.57 -6.87 1.80
C ALA A 36 -12.68 -6.42 2.76
N ASP A 37 -12.49 -6.69 4.04
CA ASP A 37 -13.48 -6.31 5.06
C ASP A 37 -13.76 -4.81 5.02
N SER A 38 -15.04 -4.44 4.94
CA SER A 38 -15.41 -3.05 4.73
C SER A 38 -15.03 -2.15 5.91
N ALA A 39 -15.12 -2.65 7.13
CA ALA A 39 -14.72 -1.83 8.28
C ALA A 39 -13.24 -1.52 8.25
N PHE A 40 -12.43 -2.51 7.90
CA PHE A 40 -10.99 -2.31 7.73
C PHE A 40 -10.70 -1.33 6.60
N VAL A 41 -11.36 -1.51 5.45
CA VAL A 41 -11.15 -0.63 4.30
C VAL A 41 -11.47 0.81 4.67
N ASN A 42 -12.58 1.04 5.35
CA ASN A 42 -12.97 2.40 5.72
C ASN A 42 -11.94 3.06 6.62
N ARG A 43 -11.40 2.32 7.59
CA ARG A 43 -10.38 2.88 8.48
C ARG A 43 -9.13 3.27 7.73
N VAL A 44 -8.69 2.41 6.82
CA VAL A 44 -7.46 2.66 6.07
C VAL A 44 -7.64 3.83 5.11
N VAL A 45 -8.79 3.89 4.44
CA VAL A 45 -9.08 5.00 3.53
C VAL A 45 -9.09 6.33 4.27
N GLN A 46 -9.73 6.36 5.44
CA GLN A 46 -9.77 7.59 6.24
C GLN A 46 -8.37 8.05 6.65
N GLU A 47 -7.54 7.10 7.03
CA GLU A 47 -6.17 7.43 7.42
C GLU A 47 -5.38 7.96 6.24
N ALA A 48 -5.53 7.33 5.07
CA ALA A 48 -4.85 7.78 3.86
C ALA A 48 -5.31 9.18 3.46
N ASP A 49 -6.61 9.44 3.55
CA ASP A 49 -7.15 10.75 3.24
C ASP A 49 -6.56 11.84 4.14
N ARG A 50 -6.49 11.54 5.42
CA ARG A 50 -5.95 12.49 6.39
C ARG A 50 -4.51 12.87 6.08
N ARG A 51 -3.78 11.96 5.49
CA ARG A 51 -2.36 12.15 5.19
C ARG A 51 -2.08 12.42 3.73
N ASN A 52 -3.13 12.63 2.95
CA ASN A 52 -3.03 12.95 1.52
C ASN A 52 -2.30 11.86 0.72
N VAL A 53 -2.55 10.61 1.05
CA VAL A 53 -1.99 9.48 0.33
C VAL A 53 -2.96 9.05 -0.76
N PRO A 54 -2.56 9.07 -2.04
CA PRO A 54 -3.44 8.60 -3.11
C PRO A 54 -3.80 7.14 -2.91
N THR A 55 -5.06 6.79 -3.16
CA THR A 55 -5.57 5.44 -2.97
C THR A 55 -6.14 4.91 -4.28
N GLU A 56 -5.78 3.69 -4.61
CA GLU A 56 -6.33 3.00 -5.78
C GLU A 56 -6.97 1.69 -5.33
N PHE A 57 -8.17 1.40 -5.87
CA PHE A 57 -8.87 0.17 -5.55
C PHE A 57 -8.57 -0.91 -6.58
N VAL A 58 -8.37 -2.12 -6.10
CA VAL A 58 -8.13 -3.31 -6.92
C VAL A 58 -9.32 -4.25 -6.71
N ASP A 59 -9.75 -4.92 -7.76
CA ASP A 59 -11.00 -5.69 -7.70
C ASP A 59 -11.02 -6.75 -6.61
N THR A 60 -9.93 -7.51 -6.44
CA THR A 60 -9.92 -8.61 -5.46
C THR A 60 -8.59 -8.69 -4.73
N MET A 61 -8.65 -9.30 -3.54
CA MET A 61 -7.44 -9.59 -2.78
C MET A 61 -6.49 -10.51 -3.53
N VAL A 62 -7.05 -11.42 -4.32
CA VAL A 62 -6.22 -12.34 -5.11
C VAL A 62 -5.39 -11.57 -6.13
N LEU A 63 -6.02 -10.64 -6.84
CA LEU A 63 -5.30 -9.83 -7.81
C LEU A 63 -4.23 -8.96 -7.14
N LEU A 64 -4.56 -8.38 -6.00
CA LEU A 64 -3.60 -7.55 -5.30
C LEU A 64 -2.42 -8.38 -4.80
N GLY A 65 -2.68 -9.58 -4.28
CA GLY A 65 -1.61 -10.46 -3.85
C GLY A 65 -0.69 -10.85 -4.99
N ARG A 66 -1.27 -11.16 -6.16
CA ARG A 66 -0.47 -11.48 -7.34
C ARG A 66 0.41 -10.33 -7.77
N ALA A 67 -0.13 -9.13 -7.73
CA ALA A 67 0.64 -7.94 -8.09
C ALA A 67 1.83 -7.75 -7.15
N CYS A 68 1.69 -8.18 -5.91
CA CYS A 68 2.76 -8.11 -4.91
C CYS A 68 3.68 -9.32 -4.93
N ALA A 69 3.45 -10.25 -5.85
CA ALA A 69 4.24 -11.47 -6.01
C ALA A 69 4.19 -12.38 -4.76
N ILE A 70 3.02 -12.45 -4.12
CA ILE A 70 2.81 -13.39 -3.02
C ILE A 70 1.74 -14.40 -3.42
N SER A 71 1.77 -15.56 -2.77
CA SER A 71 0.90 -16.68 -3.15
C SER A 71 -0.50 -16.58 -2.56
N ARG A 72 -0.70 -15.72 -1.57
CA ARG A 72 -2.00 -15.54 -0.95
C ARG A 72 -2.56 -14.17 -1.31
N GLY A 73 -3.83 -13.94 -0.99
CA GLY A 73 -4.45 -12.64 -1.21
C GLY A 73 -3.90 -11.56 -0.28
N ALA A 74 -4.04 -10.32 -0.71
CA ALA A 74 -3.65 -9.17 0.10
C ALA A 74 -4.83 -8.19 0.17
N SER A 75 -5.19 -7.78 1.38
CA SER A 75 -6.26 -6.80 1.54
C SER A 75 -5.79 -5.39 1.18
N VAL A 76 -4.52 -5.10 1.43
CA VAL A 76 -3.97 -3.78 1.23
C VAL A 76 -2.48 -3.91 0.92
N ALA A 77 -1.97 -2.96 0.15
CA ALA A 77 -0.54 -2.86 -0.17
C ALA A 77 -0.23 -1.40 -0.44
N GLY A 78 1.04 -1.08 -0.52
CA GLY A 78 1.42 0.29 -0.79
C GLY A 78 2.84 0.41 -1.30
N ILE A 79 3.20 1.63 -1.68
CA ILE A 79 4.54 1.97 -2.14
C ILE A 79 5.11 3.01 -1.18
N ARG A 80 6.26 2.72 -0.61
CA ARG A 80 6.93 3.67 0.28
C ARG A 80 7.53 4.81 -0.51
N ALA A 81 7.70 5.94 0.17
CA ALA A 81 8.21 7.13 -0.47
C ALA A 81 9.70 7.00 -0.80
N ASP A 82 10.07 7.41 -2.02
CA ASP A 82 11.46 7.40 -2.46
C ASP A 82 12.36 8.29 -1.61
N ARG A 83 11.79 9.37 -1.06
CA ARG A 83 12.59 10.33 -0.32
C ARG A 83 13.24 9.71 0.92
N GLN A 84 12.68 8.62 1.44
CA GLN A 84 13.32 7.94 2.56
C GLN A 84 14.60 7.24 2.13
N VAL A 85 14.55 6.63 0.94
CA VAL A 85 15.73 5.99 0.38
C VAL A 85 16.80 7.04 0.06
N ALA A 86 16.38 8.16 -0.51
CA ALA A 86 17.29 9.24 -0.83
C ALA A 86 18.00 9.78 0.41
N ARG A 87 17.27 9.92 1.51
CA ARG A 87 17.88 10.40 2.75
C ARG A 87 18.93 9.44 3.28
N GLU A 88 18.64 8.17 3.24
CA GLU A 88 19.60 7.16 3.67
C GLU A 88 20.85 7.18 2.84
N THR A 89 20.68 7.38 1.56
CA THR A 89 21.81 7.44 0.63
C THR A 89 22.69 8.64 0.89
N LYS A 90 22.12 9.75 1.25
CA LYS A 90 22.87 10.98 1.47
C LYS A 90 23.78 10.91 2.68
N ASP A 91 23.37 10.15 3.64
CA ASP A 91 24.15 10.03 4.86
C ASP A 91 25.31 9.08 4.70
#